data_ba4276089d18d8db275f31cd18b11a3d
#
_entry.id   ba4276089d18d8db275f31cd18b11a3d
#
_cell.length_a   1.000
_cell.length_b   1.000
_cell.length_c   1.000
_cell.angle_alpha   90.00
_cell.angle_beta   90.00
_cell.angle_gamma   90.00
#
_symmetry.space_group_name_H-M   'P 1'
#
loop_
_entity.id
_entity.type
_entity.pdbx_description
1 polymer ?
#
loop_
_entity_poly.entity_id
_entity_poly.type
_entity_poly.pdbx_seq_one_letter_code
_entity_poly.pdbx_strand_id
1 'polypeptide(L)'
;MSSEEFPSTAGTVIIGAGIVGNSLAYHLARYGREDILLLDKGPLPDPGGSTGHASNFLMPVEHSKEMTHLTRASIEQYEDMDTFENSGGIEVARTEERMEELKRRIQSAKAWGEDAELLTPEEVEEYVPYIETDVIKGGFISHGAGTCDPLRAGEVMRARADAETDGGLTVSPNTAVDDLHVEGGEIQAVETDRGTVEADEVVIAAGLWSPKIARMAGVEIPLSPAVHQLISVGPISFFEDFEGEISHPVVRDMDTQMYERPSGNDMEVGSYQHRPILWDVDEILSIDEAPLSPTQPPLTQDAFEKSMADALELMPEVLDDPDAGIRYEIDGLLSQTPDGGPLLGPLQDVEGLWSCAAVWIKEAPAIGEAVAQWMTRGYPDVDLHTSNVNRFYEYGTSTKFVKNRAEEGYEKTYGIVHPAEQWQTSRPLRTSPFYDRQDDLDARFFEAAGWERPQWFESNRDLLTEYNSELADLTRPNEWDSRWWSPIILAEHLHMRDNVAMVGDMGFTI
;
A
#
# COMPACT_ATOMS: atom_id res chain seq x y z
N MET A 1 36.10 -7.17 -19.04
CA MET A 1 35.48 -6.53 -17.87
C MET A 1 36.47 -6.74 -16.74
N SER A 2 37.09 -5.67 -16.21
CA SER A 2 37.88 -5.75 -15.00
C SER A 2 36.97 -6.25 -13.90
N SER A 3 37.35 -7.28 -13.15
CA SER A 3 36.71 -7.66 -11.91
C SER A 3 36.98 -6.48 -10.94
N GLU A 4 36.06 -5.53 -10.87
CA GLU A 4 36.11 -4.56 -9.77
C GLU A 4 36.04 -5.39 -8.49
N GLU A 5 36.95 -5.12 -7.58
CA GLU A 5 37.01 -5.77 -6.29
C GLU A 5 35.74 -5.35 -5.50
N PHE A 6 35.06 -6.30 -4.89
CA PHE A 6 33.86 -6.00 -4.08
C PHE A 6 34.24 -5.03 -2.94
N PRO A 7 33.49 -3.94 -2.71
CA PRO A 7 33.88 -2.91 -1.74
C PRO A 7 33.92 -3.48 -0.32
N SER A 8 34.90 -3.05 0.47
CA SER A 8 35.00 -3.38 1.90
C SER A 8 34.41 -2.31 2.79
N THR A 9 34.07 -1.14 2.23
CA THR A 9 33.46 0.01 2.95
C THR A 9 32.45 0.69 2.05
N ALA A 10 31.42 1.29 2.64
CA ALA A 10 30.47 2.18 1.96
C ALA A 10 29.89 3.19 2.97
N GLY A 11 29.65 4.43 2.55
CA GLY A 11 28.95 5.40 3.39
C GLY A 11 27.48 5.01 3.61
N THR A 12 26.82 4.53 2.58
CA THR A 12 25.44 4.02 2.67
C THR A 12 25.30 2.70 1.93
N VAL A 13 24.81 1.66 2.61
CA VAL A 13 24.42 0.38 1.98
C VAL A 13 22.91 0.30 1.87
N ILE A 14 22.38 0.11 0.66
CA ILE A 14 20.95 -0.11 0.39
C ILE A 14 20.75 -1.59 0.06
N ILE A 15 19.94 -2.29 0.86
CA ILE A 15 19.63 -3.71 0.69
C ILE A 15 18.31 -3.86 -0.06
N GLY A 16 18.38 -4.27 -1.32
CA GLY A 16 17.27 -4.43 -2.25
C GLY A 16 17.31 -3.43 -3.40
N ALA A 17 17.42 -3.92 -4.64
CA ALA A 17 17.45 -3.13 -5.88
C ALA A 17 16.10 -3.19 -6.64
N GLY A 18 15.00 -3.38 -5.94
CA GLY A 18 13.65 -3.11 -6.44
C GLY A 18 13.44 -1.61 -6.70
N ILE A 19 12.24 -1.21 -7.15
CA ILE A 19 11.95 0.19 -7.48
C ILE A 19 12.26 1.15 -6.32
N VAL A 20 12.02 0.74 -5.08
CA VAL A 20 12.24 1.53 -3.87
C VAL A 20 13.73 1.80 -3.62
N GLY A 21 14.56 0.74 -3.65
CA GLY A 21 16.00 0.89 -3.45
C GLY A 21 16.68 1.68 -4.57
N ASN A 22 16.22 1.50 -5.81
CA ASN A 22 16.69 2.31 -6.95
C ASN A 22 16.32 3.78 -6.80
N SER A 23 15.10 4.09 -6.37
CA SER A 23 14.67 5.45 -6.12
C SER A 23 15.47 6.09 -4.99
N LEU A 24 15.66 5.38 -3.89
CA LEU A 24 16.44 5.88 -2.77
C LEU A 24 17.90 6.16 -3.17
N ALA A 25 18.56 5.25 -3.90
CA ALA A 25 19.92 5.44 -4.40
C ALA A 25 20.03 6.70 -5.28
N TYR A 26 19.08 6.87 -6.20
CA TYR A 26 19.03 8.04 -7.07
C TYR A 26 18.89 9.35 -6.28
N HIS A 27 17.96 9.40 -5.33
CA HIS A 27 17.74 10.63 -4.56
C HIS A 27 18.85 10.92 -3.55
N LEU A 28 19.46 9.91 -2.93
CA LEU A 28 20.65 10.12 -2.10
C LEU A 28 21.79 10.73 -2.92
N ALA A 29 22.04 10.22 -4.14
CA ALA A 29 23.00 10.79 -5.07
C ALA A 29 22.69 12.26 -5.40
N ARG A 30 21.43 12.57 -5.76
CA ARG A 30 20.99 13.97 -5.99
C ARG A 30 21.19 14.90 -4.80
N TYR A 31 21.11 14.37 -3.58
CA TYR A 31 21.34 15.14 -2.36
C TYR A 31 22.81 15.11 -1.89
N GLY A 32 23.71 14.63 -2.76
CA GLY A 32 25.17 14.73 -2.57
C GLY A 32 25.81 13.62 -1.76
N ARG A 33 25.16 12.47 -1.62
CA ARG A 33 25.80 11.25 -1.10
C ARG A 33 26.59 10.60 -2.24
N GLU A 34 27.88 10.29 -2.01
CA GLU A 34 28.79 9.83 -3.05
C GLU A 34 29.21 8.37 -2.88
N ASP A 35 29.14 7.79 -1.73
CA ASP A 35 29.60 6.42 -1.44
C ASP A 35 28.40 5.52 -1.13
N ILE A 36 27.71 5.07 -2.21
CA ILE A 36 26.48 4.29 -2.13
C ILE A 36 26.71 2.90 -2.68
N LEU A 37 26.42 1.86 -1.90
CA LEU A 37 26.38 0.48 -2.33
C LEU A 37 24.94 -0.03 -2.38
N LEU A 38 24.47 -0.37 -3.57
CA LEU A 38 23.15 -0.98 -3.80
C LEU A 38 23.31 -2.49 -4.03
N LEU A 39 22.75 -3.29 -3.11
CA LEU A 39 22.83 -4.75 -3.13
C LEU A 39 21.49 -5.38 -3.52
N ASP A 40 21.54 -6.46 -4.26
CA ASP A 40 20.40 -7.37 -4.42
C ASP A 40 20.87 -8.83 -4.57
N LYS A 41 20.12 -9.76 -3.98
CA LYS A 41 20.40 -11.19 -4.11
C LYS A 41 20.01 -11.75 -5.49
N GLY A 42 19.15 -11.04 -6.22
CA GLY A 42 18.69 -11.40 -7.56
C GLY A 42 19.48 -10.72 -8.67
N PRO A 43 19.25 -11.13 -9.92
CA PRO A 43 19.80 -10.48 -11.10
C PRO A 43 19.12 -9.13 -11.34
N LEU A 44 19.72 -8.26 -12.14
CA LEU A 44 19.08 -7.05 -12.64
C LEU A 44 18.84 -7.16 -14.15
N PRO A 45 17.78 -6.55 -14.71
CA PRO A 45 16.90 -5.54 -14.08
C PRO A 45 15.77 -6.08 -13.19
N ASP A 46 15.43 -7.37 -13.27
CA ASP A 46 14.37 -7.99 -12.44
C ASP A 46 14.99 -8.90 -11.37
N PRO A 47 15.04 -8.42 -10.11
CA PRO A 47 15.64 -9.20 -9.01
C PRO A 47 14.71 -10.29 -8.43
N GLY A 48 13.52 -10.49 -9.00
CA GLY A 48 12.56 -11.49 -8.54
C GLY A 48 11.70 -11.02 -7.35
N GLY A 49 11.68 -9.71 -7.08
CA GLY A 49 10.79 -9.08 -6.11
C GLY A 49 9.45 -8.64 -6.72
N SER A 50 8.56 -8.04 -5.87
CA SER A 50 7.22 -7.64 -6.30
C SER A 50 7.20 -6.55 -7.38
N THR A 51 8.31 -5.84 -7.62
CA THR A 51 8.43 -4.86 -8.70
C THR A 51 8.20 -5.50 -10.08
N GLY A 52 8.64 -6.75 -10.29
CA GLY A 52 8.59 -7.42 -11.59
C GLY A 52 7.21 -7.98 -11.99
N HIS A 53 6.24 -8.05 -11.06
CA HIS A 53 4.92 -8.61 -11.33
C HIS A 53 3.75 -7.72 -10.92
N ALA A 54 4.01 -6.51 -10.45
CA ALA A 54 2.94 -5.61 -10.08
C ALA A 54 2.07 -5.24 -11.29
N SER A 55 0.80 -4.92 -11.06
CA SER A 55 -0.13 -4.47 -12.10
C SER A 55 0.27 -3.16 -12.77
N ASN A 56 1.26 -2.48 -12.22
CA ASN A 56 1.83 -1.22 -12.70
C ASN A 56 0.84 -0.06 -12.81
N PHE A 57 -0.36 -0.20 -12.25
CA PHE A 57 -1.38 0.83 -12.27
C PHE A 57 -1.17 1.87 -11.17
N LEU A 58 -1.17 3.14 -11.54
CA LEU A 58 -1.01 4.29 -10.68
C LEU A 58 -2.30 5.12 -10.66
N MET A 59 -2.96 5.15 -9.49
CA MET A 59 -4.16 5.96 -9.25
C MET A 59 -3.81 7.05 -8.22
N PRO A 60 -3.82 8.35 -8.57
CA PRO A 60 -3.48 9.42 -7.63
C PRO A 60 -4.58 9.72 -6.60
N VAL A 61 -5.81 9.27 -6.85
CA VAL A 61 -6.92 9.45 -5.90
C VAL A 61 -6.86 8.43 -4.77
N GLU A 62 -6.29 8.83 -3.65
CA GLU A 62 -6.08 8.01 -2.46
C GLU A 62 -6.99 8.41 -1.29
N HIS A 63 -6.94 7.64 -0.19
CA HIS A 63 -7.72 7.91 1.02
C HIS A 63 -7.07 8.95 1.96
N SER A 64 -5.79 9.27 1.78
CA SER A 64 -5.09 10.30 2.52
C SER A 64 -4.47 11.34 1.61
N LYS A 65 -4.34 12.56 2.13
CA LYS A 65 -3.70 13.68 1.42
C LYS A 65 -2.23 13.40 1.13
N GLU A 66 -1.53 12.83 2.10
CA GLU A 66 -0.11 12.53 2.03
C GLU A 66 0.15 11.50 0.94
N MET A 67 -0.62 10.41 0.91
CA MET A 67 -0.49 9.37 -0.12
C MET A 67 -0.86 9.89 -1.51
N THR A 68 -1.90 10.72 -1.62
CA THR A 68 -2.27 11.41 -2.87
C THR A 68 -1.10 12.24 -3.41
N HIS A 69 -0.47 13.04 -2.54
CA HIS A 69 0.68 13.87 -2.94
C HIS A 69 1.91 13.04 -3.33
N LEU A 70 2.20 11.96 -2.58
CA LEU A 70 3.31 11.06 -2.88
C LEU A 70 3.07 10.32 -4.21
N THR A 71 1.85 9.84 -4.46
CA THR A 71 1.51 9.17 -5.72
C THR A 71 1.63 10.12 -6.91
N ARG A 72 1.11 11.36 -6.80
CA ARG A 72 1.24 12.36 -7.85
C ARG A 72 2.71 12.72 -8.13
N ALA A 73 3.49 13.00 -7.09
CA ALA A 73 4.92 13.29 -7.24
C ALA A 73 5.71 12.11 -7.84
N SER A 74 5.25 10.87 -7.58
CA SER A 74 5.82 9.68 -8.22
C SER A 74 5.47 9.60 -9.71
N ILE A 75 4.21 9.89 -10.07
CA ILE A 75 3.80 9.95 -11.48
C ILE A 75 4.62 10.99 -12.25
N GLU A 76 4.79 12.21 -11.70
CA GLU A 76 5.62 13.24 -12.31
C GLU A 76 7.07 12.77 -12.53
N GLN A 77 7.63 11.96 -11.62
CA GLN A 77 8.96 11.39 -11.79
C GLN A 77 8.99 10.27 -12.83
N TYR A 78 7.96 9.41 -12.90
CA TYR A 78 7.85 8.39 -13.95
C TYR A 78 7.68 9.01 -15.34
N GLU A 79 6.92 10.12 -15.46
CA GLU A 79 6.80 10.91 -16.68
C GLU A 79 8.16 11.50 -17.12
N ASP A 80 8.93 12.09 -16.17
CA ASP A 80 10.27 12.65 -16.44
C ASP A 80 11.28 11.58 -16.89
N MET A 81 11.02 10.31 -16.55
CA MET A 81 11.82 9.16 -16.98
C MET A 81 11.35 8.51 -18.29
N ASP A 82 10.24 8.97 -18.87
CA ASP A 82 9.59 8.34 -20.04
C ASP A 82 9.23 6.86 -19.77
N THR A 83 8.66 6.61 -18.57
CA THR A 83 8.27 5.29 -18.09
C THR A 83 6.82 5.24 -17.59
N PHE A 84 6.04 6.28 -17.85
CA PHE A 84 4.61 6.37 -17.53
C PHE A 84 3.79 6.59 -18.79
N GLU A 85 2.68 5.84 -18.88
CA GLU A 85 1.67 6.01 -19.92
C GLU A 85 0.35 6.41 -19.28
N ASN A 86 -0.11 7.61 -19.58
CA ASN A 86 -1.39 8.12 -19.08
C ASN A 86 -2.55 7.49 -19.86
N SER A 87 -3.27 6.58 -19.23
CA SER A 87 -4.47 5.95 -19.78
C SER A 87 -5.75 6.46 -19.14
N GLY A 88 -5.64 7.22 -18.06
CA GLY A 88 -6.73 7.40 -17.12
C GLY A 88 -6.98 6.15 -16.28
N GLY A 89 -7.82 6.30 -15.26
CA GLY A 89 -8.26 5.19 -14.41
C GLY A 89 -9.68 5.43 -13.93
N ILE A 90 -10.52 4.40 -13.97
CA ILE A 90 -11.93 4.46 -13.60
C ILE A 90 -12.17 3.53 -12.42
N GLU A 91 -12.85 4.03 -11.38
CA GLU A 91 -13.42 3.17 -10.34
C GLU A 91 -14.92 3.13 -10.50
N VAL A 92 -15.49 1.93 -10.61
CA VAL A 92 -16.94 1.74 -10.76
C VAL A 92 -17.57 1.30 -9.44
N ALA A 93 -18.86 1.62 -9.30
CA ALA A 93 -19.69 1.22 -8.17
C ALA A 93 -20.87 0.40 -8.66
N ARG A 94 -21.11 -0.77 -8.02
CA ARG A 94 -22.32 -1.60 -8.25
C ARG A 94 -23.42 -1.29 -7.23
N THR A 95 -23.06 -0.62 -6.11
CA THR A 95 -23.99 -0.33 -5.01
C THR A 95 -24.12 1.16 -4.73
N GLU A 96 -25.26 1.58 -4.12
CA GLU A 96 -25.44 2.97 -3.67
C GLU A 96 -24.44 3.34 -2.55
N GLU A 97 -24.12 2.39 -1.68
CA GLU A 97 -23.13 2.60 -0.61
C GLU A 97 -21.77 2.96 -1.19
N ARG A 98 -21.32 2.24 -2.23
CA ARG A 98 -20.08 2.54 -2.95
C ARG A 98 -20.14 3.89 -3.66
N MET A 99 -21.25 4.21 -4.31
CA MET A 99 -21.42 5.53 -4.94
C MET A 99 -21.27 6.69 -3.95
N GLU A 100 -21.81 6.55 -2.73
CA GLU A 100 -21.63 7.56 -1.68
C GLU A 100 -20.15 7.64 -1.21
N GLU A 101 -19.44 6.52 -1.16
CA GLU A 101 -18.00 6.52 -0.88
C GLU A 101 -17.22 7.22 -1.98
N LEU A 102 -17.48 6.90 -3.27
CA LEU A 102 -16.82 7.56 -4.42
C LEU A 102 -17.07 9.07 -4.43
N LYS A 103 -18.27 9.52 -4.10
CA LYS A 103 -18.58 10.96 -3.96
C LYS A 103 -17.72 11.64 -2.87
N ARG A 104 -17.51 10.98 -1.72
CA ARG A 104 -16.64 11.51 -0.66
C ARG A 104 -15.19 11.58 -1.13
N ARG A 105 -14.66 10.53 -1.75
CA ARG A 105 -13.27 10.47 -2.25
C ARG A 105 -13.00 11.55 -3.28
N ILE A 106 -13.89 11.77 -4.24
CA ILE A 106 -13.75 12.83 -5.24
C ILE A 106 -13.71 14.23 -4.61
N GLN A 107 -14.54 14.50 -3.60
CA GLN A 107 -14.48 15.81 -2.94
C GLN A 107 -13.12 16.02 -2.23
N SER A 108 -12.59 14.98 -1.60
CA SER A 108 -11.25 15.01 -1.01
C SER A 108 -10.17 15.19 -2.08
N ALA A 109 -10.21 14.40 -3.15
CA ALA A 109 -9.27 14.47 -4.28
C ALA A 109 -9.22 15.88 -4.89
N LYS A 110 -10.38 16.48 -5.18
CA LYS A 110 -10.47 17.87 -5.68
C LYS A 110 -9.90 18.89 -4.68
N ALA A 111 -10.14 18.70 -3.39
CA ALA A 111 -9.57 19.57 -2.35
C ALA A 111 -8.03 19.45 -2.26
N TRP A 112 -7.47 18.33 -2.70
CA TRP A 112 -6.02 18.07 -2.75
C TRP A 112 -5.39 18.36 -4.11
N GLY A 113 -6.20 18.82 -5.09
CA GLY A 113 -5.75 19.28 -6.39
C GLY A 113 -5.73 18.21 -7.48
N GLU A 114 -6.42 17.08 -7.26
CA GLU A 114 -6.54 16.03 -8.28
C GLU A 114 -7.66 16.33 -9.29
N ASP A 115 -7.41 15.97 -10.55
CA ASP A 115 -8.38 16.05 -11.63
C ASP A 115 -9.17 14.75 -11.72
N ALA A 116 -10.37 14.79 -11.15
CA ALA A 116 -11.26 13.63 -11.09
C ALA A 116 -12.72 14.07 -11.16
N GLU A 117 -13.58 13.28 -11.80
CA GLU A 117 -15.00 13.56 -11.94
C GLU A 117 -15.88 12.30 -11.84
N LEU A 118 -17.11 12.50 -11.35
CA LEU A 118 -18.12 11.44 -11.29
C LEU A 118 -18.66 11.18 -12.70
N LEU A 119 -18.94 9.91 -12.97
CA LEU A 119 -19.49 9.43 -14.22
C LEU A 119 -20.80 8.66 -13.97
N THR A 120 -21.78 8.87 -14.85
CA THR A 120 -22.93 7.96 -15.03
C THR A 120 -22.48 6.65 -15.69
N PRO A 121 -23.29 5.58 -15.69
CA PRO A 121 -22.96 4.36 -16.42
C PRO A 121 -22.69 4.60 -17.89
N GLU A 122 -23.48 5.45 -18.56
CA GLU A 122 -23.32 5.78 -19.96
C GLU A 122 -22.01 6.57 -20.23
N GLU A 123 -21.63 7.45 -19.33
CA GLU A 123 -20.33 8.16 -19.42
C GLU A 123 -19.15 7.22 -19.18
N VAL A 124 -19.28 6.20 -18.33
CA VAL A 124 -18.26 5.13 -18.18
C VAL A 124 -18.10 4.35 -19.49
N GLU A 125 -19.19 4.01 -20.19
CA GLU A 125 -19.17 3.32 -21.49
C GLU A 125 -18.45 4.15 -22.57
N GLU A 126 -18.56 5.48 -22.55
CA GLU A 126 -17.79 6.34 -23.48
C GLU A 126 -16.28 6.15 -23.36
N TYR A 127 -15.75 5.86 -22.16
CA TYR A 127 -14.33 5.58 -21.92
C TYR A 127 -13.97 4.11 -22.09
N VAL A 128 -14.90 3.19 -21.74
CA VAL A 128 -14.71 1.73 -21.72
C VAL A 128 -15.86 1.08 -22.47
N PRO A 129 -15.82 1.04 -23.83
CA PRO A 129 -16.98 0.67 -24.67
C PRO A 129 -17.45 -0.78 -24.51
N TYR A 130 -16.67 -1.65 -23.86
CA TYR A 130 -16.96 -3.05 -23.62
C TYR A 130 -17.44 -3.34 -22.19
N ILE A 131 -17.77 -2.31 -21.40
CA ILE A 131 -18.30 -2.47 -20.04
C ILE A 131 -19.83 -2.67 -20.07
N GLU A 132 -20.33 -3.54 -19.19
CA GLU A 132 -21.77 -3.76 -19.02
C GLU A 132 -22.38 -2.72 -18.08
N THR A 133 -23.10 -1.75 -18.63
CA THR A 133 -23.64 -0.60 -17.89
C THR A 133 -24.76 -0.97 -16.92
N ASP A 134 -25.51 -2.05 -17.18
CA ASP A 134 -26.63 -2.48 -16.35
C ASP A 134 -26.21 -2.99 -14.96
N VAL A 135 -24.91 -3.38 -14.79
CA VAL A 135 -24.40 -3.91 -13.52
C VAL A 135 -23.78 -2.84 -12.62
N ILE A 136 -23.59 -1.62 -13.14
CA ILE A 136 -22.98 -0.51 -12.39
C ILE A 136 -23.97 0.63 -12.10
N LYS A 137 -23.72 1.40 -11.06
CA LYS A 137 -24.49 2.60 -10.69
C LYS A 137 -23.81 3.88 -11.19
N GLY A 138 -22.58 3.76 -11.69
CA GLY A 138 -21.70 4.83 -12.12
C GLY A 138 -20.28 4.59 -11.63
N GLY A 139 -19.47 5.63 -11.69
CA GLY A 139 -18.08 5.57 -11.27
C GLY A 139 -17.47 6.95 -11.12
N PHE A 140 -16.15 6.99 -11.04
CA PHE A 140 -15.39 8.20 -11.29
C PHE A 140 -14.18 7.92 -12.16
N ILE A 141 -13.74 8.93 -12.91
CA ILE A 141 -12.47 8.91 -13.63
C ILE A 141 -11.45 9.78 -12.91
N SER A 142 -10.20 9.31 -12.85
CA SER A 142 -9.00 10.08 -12.55
C SER A 142 -8.18 10.26 -13.81
N HIS A 143 -8.11 11.49 -14.32
CA HIS A 143 -7.42 11.80 -15.59
C HIS A 143 -5.89 11.70 -15.47
N GLY A 144 -5.34 11.82 -14.24
CA GLY A 144 -3.91 11.66 -13.99
C GLY A 144 -3.45 10.22 -13.72
N ALA A 145 -4.36 9.24 -13.79
CA ALA A 145 -4.02 7.84 -13.62
C ALA A 145 -3.41 7.22 -14.88
N GLY A 146 -2.70 6.11 -14.72
CA GLY A 146 -2.10 5.41 -15.85
C GLY A 146 -1.27 4.22 -15.41
N THR A 147 -0.41 3.74 -16.28
CA THR A 147 0.49 2.61 -16.02
C THR A 147 1.95 3.05 -16.12
N CYS A 148 2.85 2.32 -15.46
CA CYS A 148 4.29 2.58 -15.57
C CYS A 148 5.07 1.29 -15.83
N ASP A 149 6.30 1.45 -16.36
CA ASP A 149 7.32 0.39 -16.41
C ASP A 149 8.31 0.58 -15.25
N PRO A 150 8.08 -0.08 -14.09
CA PRO A 150 8.91 0.12 -12.91
C PRO A 150 10.30 -0.51 -13.02
N LEU A 151 10.47 -1.54 -13.85
CA LEU A 151 11.79 -2.12 -14.09
C LEU A 151 12.65 -1.16 -14.90
N ARG A 152 12.09 -0.59 -15.96
CA ARG A 152 12.75 0.43 -16.77
C ARG A 152 13.04 1.69 -15.97
N ALA A 153 12.10 2.15 -15.13
CA ALA A 153 12.31 3.28 -14.23
C ALA A 153 13.49 3.03 -13.28
N GLY A 154 13.59 1.83 -12.72
CA GLY A 154 14.73 1.42 -11.89
C GLY A 154 16.07 1.48 -12.62
N GLU A 155 16.13 1.07 -13.89
CA GLU A 155 17.34 1.22 -14.73
C GLU A 155 17.70 2.70 -14.93
N VAL A 156 16.73 3.54 -15.27
CA VAL A 156 16.95 4.99 -15.46
C VAL A 156 17.43 5.64 -14.17
N MET A 157 16.84 5.30 -13.01
CA MET A 157 17.26 5.82 -11.71
C MET A 157 18.70 5.44 -11.38
N ARG A 158 19.11 4.19 -11.59
CA ARG A 158 20.50 3.76 -11.39
C ARG A 158 21.47 4.52 -12.30
N ALA A 159 21.13 4.67 -13.58
CA ALA A 159 21.97 5.41 -14.53
C ALA A 159 22.11 6.89 -14.14
N ARG A 160 21.03 7.51 -13.67
CA ARG A 160 21.04 8.90 -13.17
C ARG A 160 21.86 9.02 -11.87
N ALA A 161 21.73 8.06 -10.94
CA ALA A 161 22.51 8.04 -9.70
C ALA A 161 24.01 7.91 -9.94
N ASP A 162 24.41 7.04 -10.87
CA ASP A 162 25.81 6.88 -11.28
C ASP A 162 26.39 8.18 -11.87
N ALA A 163 25.60 8.87 -12.69
CA ALA A 163 25.99 10.16 -13.27
C ALA A 163 26.10 11.29 -12.21
N GLU A 164 25.22 11.32 -11.23
CA GLU A 164 25.25 12.33 -10.14
C GLU A 164 26.45 12.15 -9.19
N THR A 165 26.85 10.89 -8.96
CA THR A 165 27.95 10.56 -8.05
C THR A 165 29.33 10.50 -8.75
N ASP A 166 29.42 10.75 -10.06
CA ASP A 166 30.63 10.59 -10.88
C ASP A 166 31.29 9.19 -10.68
N GLY A 167 30.44 8.13 -10.62
CA GLY A 167 30.87 6.74 -10.40
C GLY A 167 30.95 6.32 -8.91
N GLY A 168 30.36 7.11 -8.00
CA GLY A 168 30.30 6.76 -6.58
C GLY A 168 29.15 5.80 -6.21
N LEU A 169 28.30 5.43 -7.17
CA LEU A 169 27.33 4.37 -6.99
C LEU A 169 27.93 3.01 -7.40
N THR A 170 28.01 2.10 -6.44
CA THR A 170 28.33 0.68 -6.74
C THR A 170 27.05 -0.15 -6.70
N VAL A 171 26.75 -0.87 -7.77
CA VAL A 171 25.59 -1.78 -7.85
C VAL A 171 26.08 -3.22 -7.88
N SER A 172 25.66 -4.05 -6.92
CA SER A 172 26.06 -5.44 -6.80
C SER A 172 24.85 -6.39 -6.81
N PRO A 173 24.39 -6.81 -8.00
CA PRO A 173 23.38 -7.86 -8.13
C PRO A 173 23.98 -9.23 -7.77
N ASN A 174 23.12 -10.24 -7.56
CA ASN A 174 23.49 -11.59 -7.16
C ASN A 174 24.40 -11.60 -5.92
N THR A 175 24.07 -10.75 -4.95
CA THR A 175 24.80 -10.60 -3.69
C THR A 175 23.81 -10.71 -2.54
N ALA A 176 23.85 -11.83 -1.83
CA ALA A 176 22.99 -12.07 -0.69
C ALA A 176 23.58 -11.45 0.58
N VAL A 177 22.71 -10.83 1.39
CA VAL A 177 23.06 -10.39 2.75
C VAL A 177 22.84 -11.55 3.70
N ASP A 178 23.88 -11.94 4.44
CA ASP A 178 23.87 -13.05 5.37
C ASP A 178 23.67 -12.61 6.82
N ASP A 179 24.22 -11.42 7.21
CA ASP A 179 24.06 -10.86 8.57
C ASP A 179 24.25 -9.34 8.61
N LEU A 180 23.79 -8.71 9.70
CA LEU A 180 24.00 -7.31 10.02
C LEU A 180 24.74 -7.19 11.34
N HIS A 181 25.94 -6.62 11.31
CA HIS A 181 26.77 -6.47 12.51
C HIS A 181 26.39 -5.20 13.27
N VAL A 182 25.86 -5.38 14.49
CA VAL A 182 25.49 -4.28 15.40
C VAL A 182 26.38 -4.34 16.64
N GLU A 183 27.04 -3.24 16.97
CA GLU A 183 27.83 -3.12 18.18
C GLU A 183 27.45 -1.83 18.94
N GLY A 184 27.19 -1.96 20.24
CA GLY A 184 26.81 -0.82 21.07
C GLY A 184 25.48 -0.16 20.75
N GLY A 185 24.61 -0.82 19.94
CA GLY A 185 23.34 -0.28 19.46
C GLY A 185 23.50 0.53 18.15
N GLU A 186 24.62 0.40 17.45
CA GLU A 186 24.93 1.09 16.20
C GLU A 186 25.30 0.05 15.12
N ILE A 187 24.81 0.25 13.89
CA ILE A 187 25.20 -0.58 12.75
C ILE A 187 26.68 -0.37 12.43
N GLN A 188 27.42 -1.44 12.16
CA GLN A 188 28.85 -1.40 11.86
C GLN A 188 29.16 -1.93 10.45
N ALA A 189 28.49 -3.01 10.05
CA ALA A 189 28.80 -3.66 8.79
C ALA A 189 27.63 -4.54 8.30
N VAL A 190 27.65 -4.82 7.00
CA VAL A 190 26.81 -5.80 6.31
C VAL A 190 27.66 -6.97 5.88
N GLU A 191 27.34 -8.17 6.36
CA GLU A 191 27.95 -9.42 5.91
C GLU A 191 27.20 -9.96 4.68
N THR A 192 27.94 -10.31 3.64
CA THR A 192 27.38 -10.84 2.38
C THR A 192 28.14 -12.09 1.96
N ASP A 193 27.54 -12.86 1.03
CA ASP A 193 28.19 -14.01 0.38
C ASP A 193 29.43 -13.62 -0.46
N ARG A 194 29.71 -12.32 -0.64
CA ARG A 194 30.89 -11.79 -1.33
C ARG A 194 31.92 -11.13 -0.42
N GLY A 195 31.62 -10.95 0.86
CA GLY A 195 32.49 -10.34 1.86
C GLY A 195 31.73 -9.37 2.77
N THR A 196 32.40 -8.84 3.75
CA THR A 196 31.87 -7.89 4.73
C THR A 196 32.15 -6.45 4.28
N VAL A 197 31.15 -5.58 4.37
CA VAL A 197 31.20 -4.16 4.04
C VAL A 197 30.94 -3.34 5.31
N GLU A 198 31.95 -2.60 5.78
CA GLU A 198 31.74 -1.60 6.85
C GLU A 198 30.87 -0.46 6.30
N ALA A 199 29.85 -0.01 7.08
CA ALA A 199 28.90 0.99 6.63
C ALA A 199 28.53 1.96 7.75
N ASP A 200 28.43 3.25 7.41
CA ASP A 200 27.93 4.28 8.33
C ASP A 200 26.40 4.22 8.47
N GLU A 201 25.71 3.93 7.37
CA GLU A 201 24.25 3.79 7.32
C GLU A 201 23.85 2.59 6.46
N VAL A 202 22.82 1.86 6.91
CA VAL A 202 22.22 0.74 6.18
C VAL A 202 20.73 0.95 6.03
N VAL A 203 20.20 0.82 4.81
CA VAL A 203 18.77 0.94 4.54
C VAL A 203 18.20 -0.39 4.08
N ILE A 204 17.20 -0.88 4.80
CA ILE A 204 16.44 -2.08 4.44
C ILE A 204 15.34 -1.68 3.47
N ALA A 205 15.55 -1.94 2.16
CA ALA A 205 14.61 -1.74 1.06
C ALA A 205 14.27 -3.09 0.38
N ALA A 206 14.32 -4.19 1.16
CA ALA A 206 14.27 -5.56 0.69
C ALA A 206 12.84 -6.10 0.45
N GLY A 207 11.85 -5.22 0.26
CA GLY A 207 10.46 -5.59 -0.02
C GLY A 207 9.92 -6.59 1.00
N LEU A 208 9.41 -7.72 0.53
CA LEU A 208 8.85 -8.80 1.36
C LEU A 208 9.84 -9.39 2.34
N TRP A 209 11.15 -9.35 2.03
CA TRP A 209 12.20 -9.91 2.90
C TRP A 209 12.67 -8.93 3.99
N SER A 210 12.14 -7.70 4.04
CA SER A 210 12.54 -6.71 5.04
C SER A 210 12.45 -7.20 6.49
N PRO A 211 11.43 -7.99 6.92
CA PRO A 211 11.42 -8.56 8.27
C PRO A 211 12.58 -9.52 8.53
N LYS A 212 12.97 -10.31 7.52
CA LYS A 212 14.08 -11.25 7.62
C LYS A 212 15.41 -10.53 7.80
N ILE A 213 15.65 -9.48 7.03
CA ILE A 213 16.87 -8.65 7.15
C ILE A 213 16.88 -7.91 8.49
N ALA A 214 15.75 -7.34 8.92
CA ALA A 214 15.66 -6.63 10.20
C ALA A 214 16.00 -7.51 11.41
N ARG A 215 15.55 -8.77 11.39
CA ARG A 215 15.87 -9.75 12.46
C ARG A 215 17.36 -10.04 12.59
N MET A 216 18.16 -9.88 11.54
CA MET A 216 19.62 -10.01 11.63
C MET A 216 20.22 -8.93 12.55
N ALA A 217 19.65 -7.74 12.60
CA ALA A 217 20.02 -6.66 13.51
C ALA A 217 19.29 -6.71 14.86
N GLY A 218 18.47 -7.74 15.12
CA GLY A 218 17.69 -7.88 16.34
C GLY A 218 16.48 -6.96 16.46
N VAL A 219 16.00 -6.40 15.34
CA VAL A 219 14.83 -5.51 15.28
C VAL A 219 13.72 -6.10 14.40
N GLU A 220 12.51 -5.56 14.53
CA GLU A 220 11.34 -6.05 13.79
C GLU A 220 10.79 -5.00 12.83
N ILE A 221 10.49 -5.43 11.61
CA ILE A 221 9.71 -4.66 10.62
C ILE A 221 8.37 -5.40 10.42
N PRO A 222 7.23 -4.83 10.90
CA PRO A 222 5.96 -5.53 10.95
C PRO A 222 5.24 -5.54 9.60
N LEU A 223 5.56 -6.49 8.73
CA LEU A 223 4.84 -6.79 7.50
C LEU A 223 4.65 -8.30 7.31
N SER A 224 3.64 -8.67 6.53
CA SER A 224 3.37 -10.05 6.11
C SER A 224 3.21 -10.08 4.60
N PRO A 225 3.84 -11.03 3.88
CA PRO A 225 3.53 -11.29 2.49
C PRO A 225 2.08 -11.75 2.35
N ALA A 226 1.35 -11.16 1.41
CA ALA A 226 -0.03 -11.51 1.07
C ALA A 226 -0.15 -11.77 -0.43
N VAL A 227 -1.03 -12.69 -0.80
CA VAL A 227 -1.30 -13.02 -2.21
C VAL A 227 -2.23 -11.99 -2.82
N HIS A 228 -1.90 -11.54 -4.02
CA HIS A 228 -2.78 -10.87 -4.98
C HIS A 228 -2.86 -11.75 -6.23
N GLN A 229 -4.07 -12.08 -6.65
CA GLN A 229 -4.27 -12.94 -7.81
C GLN A 229 -4.33 -12.14 -9.11
N LEU A 230 -3.66 -12.63 -10.16
CA LEU A 230 -3.68 -12.03 -11.49
C LEU A 230 -3.75 -13.13 -12.55
N ILE A 231 -4.61 -12.92 -13.55
CA ILE A 231 -4.59 -13.67 -14.80
C ILE A 231 -4.53 -12.70 -15.98
N SER A 232 -3.97 -13.18 -17.10
CA SER A 232 -4.04 -12.53 -18.42
C SER A 232 -4.83 -13.43 -19.36
N VAL A 233 -5.88 -12.88 -19.95
CA VAL A 233 -6.79 -13.56 -20.91
C VAL A 233 -6.58 -12.95 -22.29
N GLY A 234 -6.35 -13.78 -23.30
CA GLY A 234 -6.15 -13.30 -24.68
C GLY A 234 -5.76 -14.40 -25.68
N PRO A 235 -5.49 -14.07 -26.96
CA PRO A 235 -5.68 -12.72 -27.51
C PRO A 235 -7.16 -12.40 -27.64
N ILE A 236 -7.53 -11.14 -27.43
CA ILE A 236 -8.90 -10.65 -27.49
C ILE A 236 -9.12 -9.94 -28.83
N SER A 237 -10.13 -10.38 -29.58
CA SER A 237 -10.45 -9.85 -30.92
C SER A 237 -10.76 -8.36 -30.92
N PHE A 238 -11.33 -7.84 -29.84
CA PHE A 238 -11.61 -6.40 -29.69
C PHE A 238 -10.35 -5.53 -29.74
N PHE A 239 -9.19 -6.06 -29.31
CA PHE A 239 -7.93 -5.34 -29.28
C PHE A 239 -7.00 -5.68 -30.47
N GLU A 240 -7.46 -6.45 -31.48
CA GLU A 240 -6.61 -6.98 -32.56
C GLU A 240 -5.85 -5.90 -33.34
N ASP A 241 -6.48 -4.73 -33.57
CA ASP A 241 -5.91 -3.64 -34.33
C ASP A 241 -5.15 -2.60 -33.47
N PHE A 242 -5.04 -2.84 -32.15
CA PHE A 242 -4.38 -1.92 -31.25
C PHE A 242 -2.86 -2.15 -31.23
N GLU A 243 -2.09 -1.06 -31.48
CA GLU A 243 -0.64 -1.04 -31.36
C GLU A 243 -0.26 -0.22 -30.12
N GLY A 244 0.17 -0.85 -29.04
CA GLY A 244 0.55 -0.20 -27.78
C GLY A 244 0.40 -1.14 -26.60
N GLU A 245 0.67 -0.64 -25.38
CA GLU A 245 0.52 -1.43 -24.18
C GLU A 245 -0.89 -1.33 -23.59
N ILE A 246 -1.44 -0.10 -23.53
CA ILE A 246 -2.74 0.14 -22.88
C ILE A 246 -3.68 0.98 -23.79
N SER A 247 -4.83 0.40 -24.14
CA SER A 247 -5.77 1.01 -25.10
C SER A 247 -6.86 1.86 -24.46
N HIS A 248 -7.25 1.54 -23.23
CA HIS A 248 -8.35 2.17 -22.50
C HIS A 248 -7.98 2.33 -21.02
N PRO A 249 -8.71 3.17 -20.26
CA PRO A 249 -8.50 3.31 -18.83
C PRO A 249 -8.52 1.96 -18.09
N VAL A 250 -7.66 1.81 -17.09
CA VAL A 250 -7.78 0.70 -16.14
C VAL A 250 -9.06 0.87 -15.35
N VAL A 251 -9.87 -0.18 -15.28
CA VAL A 251 -11.11 -0.21 -14.48
C VAL A 251 -10.84 -0.89 -13.15
N ARG A 252 -11.29 -0.31 -12.06
CA ARG A 252 -11.38 -0.95 -10.74
C ARG A 252 -12.85 -1.18 -10.41
N ASP A 253 -13.26 -2.44 -10.32
CA ASP A 253 -14.55 -2.81 -9.76
C ASP A 253 -14.44 -2.96 -8.25
N MET A 254 -14.73 -1.87 -7.57
CA MET A 254 -14.48 -1.75 -6.14
C MET A 254 -15.39 -2.63 -5.28
N ASP A 255 -16.61 -2.93 -5.73
CA ASP A 255 -17.56 -3.75 -4.98
C ASP A 255 -17.23 -5.26 -5.07
N THR A 256 -16.60 -5.69 -6.16
CA THR A 256 -16.08 -7.05 -6.33
C THR A 256 -14.59 -7.18 -6.03
N GLN A 257 -13.95 -6.09 -5.64
CA GLN A 257 -12.53 -6.02 -5.26
C GLN A 257 -11.59 -6.50 -6.37
N MET A 258 -11.82 -6.02 -7.58
CA MET A 258 -11.07 -6.41 -8.76
C MET A 258 -10.61 -5.19 -9.56
N TYR A 259 -9.71 -5.44 -10.50
CA TYR A 259 -9.41 -4.49 -11.57
C TYR A 259 -9.20 -5.24 -12.89
N GLU A 260 -9.54 -4.55 -13.97
CA GLU A 260 -9.38 -4.99 -15.34
C GLU A 260 -8.51 -4.00 -16.10
N ARG A 261 -7.45 -4.51 -16.71
CA ARG A 261 -6.46 -3.71 -17.43
C ARG A 261 -6.22 -4.28 -18.82
N PRO A 262 -6.49 -3.53 -19.90
CA PRO A 262 -5.99 -3.89 -21.23
C PRO A 262 -4.45 -3.95 -21.21
N SER A 263 -3.88 -4.96 -21.84
CA SER A 263 -2.42 -5.16 -21.94
C SER A 263 -2.08 -5.71 -23.33
N GLY A 264 -1.76 -4.80 -24.26
CA GLY A 264 -1.66 -5.17 -25.67
C GLY A 264 -2.97 -5.75 -26.20
N ASN A 265 -2.91 -7.01 -26.66
CA ASN A 265 -4.09 -7.76 -27.13
C ASN A 265 -4.78 -8.60 -26.05
N ASP A 266 -4.34 -8.49 -24.81
CA ASP A 266 -4.86 -9.26 -23.68
C ASP A 266 -5.64 -8.33 -22.71
N MET A 267 -6.43 -8.97 -21.82
CA MET A 267 -7.00 -8.33 -20.64
C MET A 267 -6.42 -8.97 -19.40
N GLU A 268 -5.78 -8.18 -18.57
CA GLU A 268 -5.40 -8.60 -17.23
C GLU A 268 -6.56 -8.41 -16.26
N VAL A 269 -6.85 -9.44 -15.49
CA VAL A 269 -7.83 -9.42 -14.40
C VAL A 269 -7.12 -9.68 -13.10
N GLY A 270 -7.07 -8.67 -12.23
CA GLY A 270 -6.47 -8.78 -10.92
C GLY A 270 -7.52 -8.77 -9.81
N SER A 271 -7.30 -9.56 -8.76
CA SER A 271 -8.29 -9.75 -7.72
C SER A 271 -7.74 -9.71 -6.31
N TYR A 272 -8.50 -9.03 -5.44
CA TYR A 272 -8.41 -9.06 -3.97
C TYR A 272 -9.64 -9.72 -3.33
N GLN A 273 -10.56 -10.28 -4.13
CA GLN A 273 -11.86 -10.81 -3.67
C GLN A 273 -11.75 -12.10 -2.86
N HIS A 274 -10.67 -12.86 -3.06
CA HIS A 274 -10.44 -14.10 -2.34
C HIS A 274 -10.18 -13.87 -0.84
N ARG A 275 -10.37 -14.92 -0.03
CA ARG A 275 -9.94 -14.86 1.37
C ARG A 275 -8.47 -14.47 1.46
N PRO A 276 -8.05 -13.74 2.50
CA PRO A 276 -6.64 -13.41 2.69
C PRO A 276 -5.77 -14.68 2.70
N ILE A 277 -4.76 -14.73 1.84
CA ILE A 277 -3.77 -15.79 1.78
C ILE A 277 -2.44 -15.17 2.16
N LEU A 278 -2.01 -15.37 3.40
CA LEU A 278 -0.75 -14.87 3.92
C LEU A 278 0.32 -15.94 3.83
N TRP A 279 1.53 -15.50 3.50
CA TRP A 279 2.73 -16.33 3.51
C TRP A 279 3.62 -15.99 4.70
N ASP A 280 4.47 -16.92 5.11
CA ASP A 280 5.61 -16.61 5.93
C ASP A 280 6.78 -16.18 5.03
N VAL A 281 7.53 -15.16 5.44
CA VAL A 281 8.69 -14.71 4.66
C VAL A 281 9.74 -15.80 4.46
N ASP A 282 9.81 -16.74 5.40
CA ASP A 282 10.75 -17.88 5.35
C ASP A 282 10.27 -19.02 4.42
N GLU A 283 9.02 -18.97 3.95
CA GLU A 283 8.45 -19.92 2.96
C GLU A 283 8.64 -19.46 1.50
N ILE A 284 9.06 -18.21 1.29
CA ILE A 284 9.30 -17.67 -0.05
C ILE A 284 10.55 -18.37 -0.64
N LEU A 285 10.35 -19.04 -1.77
CA LEU A 285 11.39 -19.78 -2.46
C LEU A 285 12.56 -18.87 -2.90
N SER A 286 13.74 -19.44 -3.08
CA SER A 286 14.84 -18.74 -3.73
C SER A 286 14.60 -18.61 -5.22
N ILE A 287 15.38 -17.75 -5.89
CA ILE A 287 15.25 -17.52 -7.33
C ILE A 287 15.54 -18.79 -8.15
N ASP A 288 16.40 -19.68 -7.66
CA ASP A 288 16.75 -20.93 -8.32
C ASP A 288 15.69 -22.04 -8.12
N GLU A 289 14.84 -21.91 -7.09
CA GLU A 289 13.82 -22.89 -6.74
C GLU A 289 12.43 -22.49 -7.25
N ALA A 290 12.19 -21.20 -7.50
CA ALA A 290 10.91 -20.68 -7.92
C ALA A 290 10.59 -21.04 -9.39
N PRO A 291 9.37 -21.53 -9.72
CA PRO A 291 9.00 -21.88 -11.09
C PRO A 291 9.05 -20.69 -12.07
N LEU A 292 8.67 -19.50 -11.64
CA LEU A 292 8.73 -18.26 -12.41
C LEU A 292 9.64 -17.26 -11.68
N SER A 293 9.22 -16.81 -10.52
CA SER A 293 9.92 -15.84 -9.68
C SER A 293 9.57 -16.12 -8.22
N PRO A 294 10.44 -15.79 -7.26
CA PRO A 294 10.15 -15.96 -5.83
C PRO A 294 8.82 -15.37 -5.37
N THR A 295 8.42 -14.25 -5.98
CA THR A 295 7.19 -13.54 -5.62
C THR A 295 6.01 -13.82 -6.55
N GLN A 296 6.13 -14.86 -7.40
CA GLN A 296 5.11 -15.28 -8.37
C GLN A 296 4.78 -16.77 -8.22
N PRO A 297 4.25 -17.22 -7.08
CA PRO A 297 3.75 -18.58 -6.95
C PRO A 297 2.65 -18.89 -7.95
N PRO A 298 2.39 -20.19 -8.26
CA PRO A 298 1.28 -20.61 -9.10
C PRO A 298 -0.08 -20.19 -8.53
N LEU A 299 -1.02 -19.85 -9.41
CA LEU A 299 -2.37 -19.41 -9.06
C LEU A 299 -3.14 -20.44 -8.20
N THR A 300 -3.72 -19.99 -7.11
CA THR A 300 -4.71 -20.77 -6.32
C THR A 300 -6.06 -20.70 -7.02
N GLN A 301 -6.31 -21.61 -7.97
CA GLN A 301 -7.42 -21.56 -8.92
C GLN A 301 -8.80 -21.49 -8.26
N ASP A 302 -9.06 -22.30 -7.23
CA ASP A 302 -10.36 -22.32 -6.52
C ASP A 302 -10.69 -20.97 -5.84
N ALA A 303 -9.68 -20.19 -5.50
CA ALA A 303 -9.84 -18.85 -4.96
C ALA A 303 -10.20 -17.79 -6.03
N PHE A 304 -9.87 -18.05 -7.30
CA PHE A 304 -10.10 -17.11 -8.41
C PHE A 304 -11.43 -17.31 -9.16
N GLU A 305 -12.12 -18.46 -8.99
CA GLU A 305 -13.34 -18.80 -9.73
C GLU A 305 -14.43 -17.71 -9.65
N LYS A 306 -14.64 -17.15 -8.45
CA LYS A 306 -15.63 -16.09 -8.25
C LYS A 306 -15.25 -14.80 -8.96
N SER A 307 -13.97 -14.42 -8.88
CA SER A 307 -13.46 -13.22 -9.54
C SER A 307 -13.61 -13.28 -11.05
N MET A 308 -13.35 -14.43 -11.65
CA MET A 308 -13.55 -14.61 -13.09
C MET A 308 -15.02 -14.49 -13.48
N ALA A 309 -15.94 -15.01 -12.65
CA ALA A 309 -17.37 -14.87 -12.90
C ALA A 309 -17.84 -13.40 -12.82
N ASP A 310 -17.38 -12.67 -11.84
CA ASP A 310 -17.72 -11.24 -11.65
C ASP A 310 -17.10 -10.36 -12.75
N ALA A 311 -15.89 -10.69 -13.23
CA ALA A 311 -15.25 -10.01 -14.37
C ALA A 311 -16.01 -10.25 -15.68
N LEU A 312 -16.42 -11.49 -15.93
CA LEU A 312 -17.27 -11.86 -17.08
C LEU A 312 -18.63 -11.14 -17.04
N GLU A 313 -19.21 -10.90 -15.86
CA GLU A 313 -20.44 -10.12 -15.73
C GLU A 313 -20.20 -8.64 -16.08
N LEU A 314 -19.05 -8.08 -15.72
CA LEU A 314 -18.74 -6.66 -15.98
C LEU A 314 -18.32 -6.41 -17.43
N MET A 315 -17.54 -7.31 -18.04
CA MET A 315 -16.94 -7.14 -19.36
C MET A 315 -17.16 -8.38 -20.27
N PRO A 316 -18.42 -8.79 -20.52
CA PRO A 316 -18.69 -10.00 -21.29
C PRO A 316 -18.20 -9.93 -22.73
N GLU A 317 -18.21 -8.75 -23.37
CA GLU A 317 -17.80 -8.58 -24.77
C GLU A 317 -16.33 -8.97 -25.02
N VAL A 318 -15.45 -8.72 -24.04
CA VAL A 318 -14.00 -8.98 -24.18
C VAL A 318 -13.57 -10.26 -23.48
N LEU A 319 -14.19 -10.64 -22.35
CA LEU A 319 -13.76 -11.79 -21.57
C LEU A 319 -14.45 -13.13 -21.99
N ASP A 320 -15.56 -13.07 -22.74
CA ASP A 320 -16.23 -14.25 -23.34
C ASP A 320 -15.84 -14.43 -24.82
N ASP A 321 -14.67 -13.93 -25.23
CA ASP A 321 -14.14 -14.10 -26.58
C ASP A 321 -13.79 -15.59 -26.80
N PRO A 322 -14.42 -16.25 -27.81
CA PRO A 322 -14.22 -17.68 -28.02
C PRO A 322 -12.81 -18.09 -28.46
N ASP A 323 -12.03 -17.15 -28.94
CA ASP A 323 -10.64 -17.37 -29.39
C ASP A 323 -9.61 -17.03 -28.29
N ALA A 324 -10.06 -16.43 -27.17
CA ALA A 324 -9.23 -16.10 -26.03
C ALA A 324 -9.03 -17.28 -25.06
N GLY A 325 -7.92 -17.26 -24.35
CA GLY A 325 -7.60 -18.22 -23.29
C GLY A 325 -6.65 -17.63 -22.25
N ILE A 326 -6.49 -18.29 -21.13
CA ILE A 326 -5.54 -17.88 -20.10
C ILE A 326 -4.12 -18.03 -20.64
N ARG A 327 -3.37 -16.94 -20.70
CA ARG A 327 -1.99 -16.88 -21.18
C ARG A 327 -0.96 -16.78 -20.06
N TYR A 328 -1.38 -16.23 -18.95
CA TYR A 328 -0.55 -16.04 -17.76
C TYR A 328 -1.40 -16.03 -16.52
N GLU A 329 -0.94 -16.63 -15.43
CA GLU A 329 -1.63 -16.68 -14.16
C GLU A 329 -0.66 -16.78 -12.99
N ILE A 330 -0.89 -16.01 -11.93
CA ILE A 330 -0.07 -16.03 -10.71
C ILE A 330 -0.87 -15.72 -9.45
N ASP A 331 -0.31 -16.17 -8.33
CA ASP A 331 -0.50 -15.59 -7.01
C ASP A 331 0.68 -14.63 -6.73
N GLY A 332 0.55 -13.36 -7.07
CA GLY A 332 1.59 -12.36 -6.86
C GLY A 332 1.71 -11.98 -5.38
N LEU A 333 2.92 -12.01 -4.81
CA LEU A 333 3.13 -11.64 -3.41
C LEU A 333 3.35 -10.12 -3.26
N LEU A 334 2.60 -9.49 -2.37
CA LEU A 334 2.72 -8.08 -1.99
C LEU A 334 2.91 -7.92 -0.48
N SER A 335 3.44 -6.76 -0.07
CA SER A 335 3.63 -6.41 1.34
C SER A 335 2.34 -5.91 1.97
N GLN A 336 1.90 -6.55 3.07
CA GLN A 336 0.78 -6.10 3.89
C GLN A 336 1.24 -5.76 5.30
N THR A 337 0.95 -4.54 5.76
CA THR A 337 1.29 -4.05 7.10
C THR A 337 0.06 -4.04 8.01
N PRO A 338 0.22 -3.90 9.34
CA PRO A 338 -0.93 -3.90 10.26
C PRO A 338 -1.95 -2.78 10.06
N ASP A 339 -1.60 -1.72 9.36
CA ASP A 339 -2.47 -0.57 9.06
C ASP A 339 -2.52 -0.20 7.57
N GLY A 340 -1.86 -0.99 6.72
CA GLY A 340 -1.81 -0.79 5.27
C GLY A 340 -0.82 0.28 4.81
N GLY A 341 -0.17 1.01 5.71
CA GLY A 341 0.78 2.08 5.36
C GLY A 341 2.24 1.59 5.22
N PRO A 342 3.10 2.36 4.54
CA PRO A 342 4.53 2.07 4.43
C PRO A 342 5.25 2.07 5.79
N LEU A 343 6.46 1.54 5.83
CA LEU A 343 7.31 1.42 7.03
C LEU A 343 8.63 2.15 6.77
N LEU A 344 8.68 3.45 7.12
CA LEU A 344 9.73 4.36 6.71
C LEU A 344 10.46 4.98 7.90
N GLY A 345 11.75 5.26 7.72
CA GLY A 345 12.56 6.05 8.65
C GLY A 345 13.55 5.24 9.46
N PRO A 346 14.27 5.90 10.41
CA PRO A 346 15.28 5.24 11.23
C PRO A 346 14.64 4.25 12.20
N LEU A 347 15.27 3.08 12.36
CA LEU A 347 14.91 2.10 13.37
C LEU A 347 15.53 2.54 14.70
N GLN A 348 14.69 2.95 15.67
CA GLN A 348 15.16 3.62 16.89
C GLN A 348 16.04 2.77 17.81
N ASP A 349 16.02 1.44 17.67
CA ASP A 349 16.80 0.52 18.50
C ASP A 349 18.23 0.30 17.98
N VAL A 350 18.52 0.71 16.73
CA VAL A 350 19.84 0.58 16.09
C VAL A 350 20.16 1.85 15.31
N GLU A 351 21.10 2.64 15.83
CA GLU A 351 21.59 3.84 15.16
C GLU A 351 22.22 3.51 13.81
N GLY A 352 21.97 4.32 12.77
CA GLY A 352 22.44 4.11 11.41
C GLY A 352 21.62 3.09 10.60
N LEU A 353 20.64 2.39 11.19
CA LEU A 353 19.78 1.45 10.48
C LEU A 353 18.44 2.09 10.13
N TRP A 354 18.05 1.99 8.86
CA TRP A 354 16.84 2.60 8.29
C TRP A 354 15.92 1.56 7.67
N SER A 355 14.63 1.85 7.66
CA SER A 355 13.61 1.11 6.92
C SER A 355 13.05 1.94 5.76
N CYS A 356 12.94 1.33 4.58
CA CYS A 356 12.17 1.84 3.44
C CYS A 356 11.41 0.65 2.83
N ALA A 357 10.43 0.12 3.60
CA ALA A 357 9.73 -1.13 3.33
C ALA A 357 8.22 -0.94 3.17
N ALA A 358 7.56 -1.95 2.61
CA ALA A 358 6.12 -1.95 2.35
C ALA A 358 5.64 -0.75 1.51
N VAL A 359 6.46 -0.36 0.53
CA VAL A 359 6.19 0.72 -0.42
C VAL A 359 5.71 0.10 -1.73
N TRP A 360 4.61 0.58 -2.25
CA TRP A 360 4.08 0.14 -3.53
C TRP A 360 4.64 0.98 -4.69
N ILE A 361 4.52 0.48 -5.91
CA ILE A 361 5.08 1.13 -7.10
C ILE A 361 4.57 2.57 -7.25
N LYS A 362 3.28 2.79 -6.98
CA LYS A 362 2.62 4.09 -7.20
C LYS A 362 3.25 5.26 -6.41
N GLU A 363 3.84 5.00 -5.24
CA GLU A 363 4.47 6.02 -4.41
C GLU A 363 6.00 5.88 -4.28
N ALA A 364 6.60 4.84 -4.89
CA ALA A 364 8.00 4.50 -4.67
C ALA A 364 9.01 5.62 -5.01
N PRO A 365 8.93 6.33 -6.15
CA PRO A 365 9.83 7.43 -6.46
C PRO A 365 9.80 8.55 -5.42
N ALA A 366 8.63 9.04 -5.07
CA ALA A 366 8.49 10.13 -4.10
C ALA A 366 8.83 9.72 -2.66
N ILE A 367 8.57 8.47 -2.28
CA ILE A 367 9.00 7.93 -0.98
C ILE A 367 10.52 7.82 -0.92
N GLY A 368 11.19 7.33 -1.98
CA GLY A 368 12.65 7.31 -2.04
C GLY A 368 13.24 8.71 -1.87
N GLU A 369 12.63 9.73 -2.51
CA GLU A 369 13.00 11.12 -2.33
C GLU A 369 12.80 11.60 -0.88
N ALA A 370 11.64 11.35 -0.29
CA ALA A 370 11.33 11.79 1.07
C ALA A 370 12.24 11.14 2.12
N VAL A 371 12.56 9.85 1.97
CA VAL A 371 13.51 9.15 2.86
C VAL A 371 14.94 9.68 2.65
N ALA A 372 15.37 9.92 1.40
CA ALA A 372 16.67 10.53 1.12
C ALA A 372 16.79 11.93 1.73
N GLN A 373 15.74 12.74 1.67
CA GLN A 373 15.66 14.04 2.36
C GLN A 373 15.82 13.87 3.87
N TRP A 374 15.10 12.89 4.46
CA TRP A 374 15.18 12.62 5.89
C TRP A 374 16.60 12.22 6.33
N MET A 375 17.24 11.31 5.58
CA MET A 375 18.62 10.87 5.84
C MET A 375 19.65 12.00 5.69
N THR A 376 19.45 12.95 4.76
CA THR A 376 20.45 13.98 4.45
C THR A 376 20.24 15.28 5.22
N ARG A 377 19.01 15.66 5.50
CA ARG A 377 18.62 16.93 6.14
C ARG A 377 18.04 16.78 7.54
N GLY A 378 17.72 15.53 7.96
CA GLY A 378 17.08 15.23 9.24
C GLY A 378 15.56 15.33 9.21
N TYR A 379 14.93 15.72 8.11
CA TYR A 379 13.49 15.76 7.93
C TYR A 379 13.09 15.71 6.44
N PRO A 380 11.96 15.08 6.08
CA PRO A 380 11.38 15.13 4.75
C PRO A 380 10.53 16.39 4.54
N ASP A 381 10.26 16.76 3.29
CA ASP A 381 9.38 17.88 2.94
C ASP A 381 7.87 17.51 3.09
N VAL A 382 7.54 16.22 3.07
CA VAL A 382 6.19 15.68 3.27
C VAL A 382 6.06 15.08 4.67
N ASP A 383 4.86 15.16 5.25
CA ASP A 383 4.59 14.55 6.55
C ASP A 383 4.53 13.01 6.42
N LEU A 384 5.54 12.33 6.98
CA LEU A 384 5.63 10.87 7.03
C LEU A 384 5.24 10.28 8.40
N HIS A 385 4.56 11.06 9.27
CA HIS A 385 4.22 10.59 10.62
C HIS A 385 3.44 9.28 10.60
N THR A 386 2.44 9.15 9.73
CA THR A 386 1.62 7.95 9.59
C THR A 386 2.35 6.79 8.91
N SER A 387 3.50 7.03 8.31
CA SER A 387 4.35 6.03 7.65
C SER A 387 5.61 5.68 8.43
N ASN A 388 5.84 6.33 9.59
CA ASN A 388 7.02 6.09 10.41
C ASN A 388 7.03 4.64 10.92
N VAL A 389 8.14 3.91 10.71
CA VAL A 389 8.28 2.51 11.13
C VAL A 389 8.09 2.32 12.63
N ASN A 390 8.45 3.31 13.44
CA ASN A 390 8.33 3.28 14.90
C ASN A 390 6.92 3.62 15.43
N ARG A 391 5.91 3.81 14.56
CA ARG A 391 4.52 4.02 14.98
C ARG A 391 3.88 2.81 15.67
N PHE A 392 4.46 1.63 15.44
CA PHE A 392 4.07 0.40 16.11
C PHE A 392 4.86 0.21 17.40
N TYR A 393 4.15 0.08 18.51
CA TYR A 393 4.76 -0.30 19.78
C TYR A 393 5.07 -1.80 19.80
N GLU A 394 5.74 -2.29 20.83
CA GLU A 394 6.13 -3.68 21.01
C GLU A 394 5.00 -4.71 20.72
N TYR A 395 3.74 -4.39 21.09
CA TYR A 395 2.61 -5.27 20.76
C TYR A 395 2.33 -5.36 19.25
N GLY A 396 2.60 -4.28 18.51
CA GLY A 396 2.31 -4.15 17.08
C GLY A 396 3.31 -4.88 16.18
N THR A 397 4.42 -5.38 16.74
CA THR A 397 5.44 -6.14 16.02
C THR A 397 5.31 -7.66 16.21
N SER A 398 4.42 -8.11 17.10
CA SER A 398 4.22 -9.55 17.31
C SER A 398 3.63 -10.21 16.06
N THR A 399 4.14 -11.37 15.67
CA THR A 399 3.68 -12.13 14.49
C THR A 399 2.17 -12.32 14.45
N LYS A 400 1.54 -12.60 15.58
CA LYS A 400 0.08 -12.78 15.67
C LYS A 400 -0.67 -11.48 15.35
N PHE A 401 -0.21 -10.36 15.92
CA PHE A 401 -0.83 -9.06 15.65
C PHE A 401 -0.68 -8.68 14.18
N VAL A 402 0.54 -8.80 13.63
CA VAL A 402 0.84 -8.48 12.23
C VAL A 402 -0.03 -9.30 11.29
N LYS A 403 -0.11 -10.63 11.47
CA LYS A 403 -0.93 -11.50 10.62
C LYS A 403 -2.43 -11.17 10.71
N ASN A 404 -2.99 -11.05 11.91
CA ASN A 404 -4.42 -10.73 12.07
C ASN A 404 -4.79 -9.37 11.44
N ARG A 405 -3.94 -8.36 11.61
CA ARG A 405 -4.18 -7.03 11.02
C ARG A 405 -3.92 -7.03 9.52
N ALA A 406 -2.94 -7.78 9.02
CA ALA A 406 -2.71 -7.95 7.59
C ALA A 406 -3.89 -8.64 6.89
N GLU A 407 -4.52 -9.65 7.51
CA GLU A 407 -5.75 -10.28 7.00
C GLU A 407 -6.89 -9.27 6.91
N GLU A 408 -7.17 -8.53 8.00
CA GLU A 408 -8.21 -7.50 8.01
C GLU A 408 -7.91 -6.36 7.02
N GLY A 409 -6.65 -5.92 6.93
CA GLY A 409 -6.22 -4.88 6.00
C GLY A 409 -6.34 -5.32 4.54
N TYR A 410 -6.07 -6.58 4.26
CA TYR A 410 -6.23 -7.15 2.93
C TYR A 410 -7.70 -7.09 2.47
N GLU A 411 -8.65 -7.51 3.32
CA GLU A 411 -10.08 -7.41 3.04
C GLU A 411 -10.56 -5.96 2.83
N LYS A 412 -9.83 -4.98 3.39
CA LYS A 412 -10.13 -3.55 3.25
C LYS A 412 -9.45 -2.87 2.07
N THR A 413 -8.58 -3.55 1.32
CA THR A 413 -7.77 -2.92 0.25
C THR A 413 -8.65 -2.19 -0.78
N TYR A 414 -9.76 -2.80 -1.18
CA TYR A 414 -10.81 -2.18 -2.01
C TYR A 414 -12.13 -2.00 -1.23
N GLY A 415 -12.10 -2.16 0.07
CA GLY A 415 -13.27 -1.97 0.93
C GLY A 415 -13.75 -0.51 0.96
N ILE A 416 -15.03 -0.32 1.28
CA ILE A 416 -15.55 1.02 1.54
C ILE A 416 -14.90 1.56 2.82
N VAL A 417 -14.27 2.73 2.74
CA VAL A 417 -13.74 3.42 3.92
C VAL A 417 -14.86 4.25 4.54
N HIS A 418 -15.38 3.76 5.67
CA HIS A 418 -16.38 4.48 6.44
C HIS A 418 -15.72 5.55 7.32
N PRO A 419 -16.37 6.71 7.51
CA PRO A 419 -15.88 7.72 8.44
C PRO A 419 -15.71 7.14 9.86
N ALA A 420 -14.52 7.34 10.43
CA ALA A 420 -14.12 6.84 11.76
C ALA A 420 -14.16 5.30 11.91
N GLU A 421 -14.04 4.57 10.82
CA GLU A 421 -14.01 3.10 10.85
C GLU A 421 -12.89 2.58 11.74
N GLN A 422 -13.20 1.52 12.48
CA GLN A 422 -12.31 0.91 13.44
C GLN A 422 -11.80 -0.45 12.97
N TRP A 423 -10.56 -0.75 13.30
CA TRP A 423 -10.02 -2.10 13.22
C TRP A 423 -10.77 -3.02 14.19
N GLN A 424 -11.04 -4.24 13.76
CA GLN A 424 -11.80 -5.23 14.54
C GLN A 424 -10.90 -6.28 15.20
N THR A 425 -9.83 -6.68 14.49
CA THR A 425 -8.94 -7.75 14.95
C THR A 425 -7.94 -7.25 15.98
N SER A 426 -7.44 -8.20 16.78
CA SER A 426 -6.41 -7.95 17.81
C SER A 426 -6.80 -6.86 18.82
N ARG A 427 -8.07 -6.85 19.24
CA ARG A 427 -8.63 -5.95 20.26
C ARG A 427 -9.31 -6.76 21.39
N PRO A 428 -9.34 -6.23 22.64
CA PRO A 428 -8.61 -5.04 23.12
C PRO A 428 -7.12 -5.31 23.32
N LEU A 429 -6.26 -4.27 23.12
CA LEU A 429 -4.82 -4.37 23.39
C LEU A 429 -4.44 -3.72 24.72
N ARG A 430 -4.87 -2.49 24.91
CA ARG A 430 -4.66 -1.69 26.12
C ARG A 430 -5.99 -1.20 26.65
N THR A 431 -6.23 -1.42 27.93
CA THR A 431 -7.48 -1.03 28.59
C THR A 431 -7.19 -0.13 29.78
N SER A 432 -8.05 0.86 29.99
CA SER A 432 -8.02 1.69 31.21
C SER A 432 -8.47 0.87 32.42
N PRO A 433 -8.14 1.29 33.66
CA PRO A 433 -8.67 0.65 34.86
C PRO A 433 -10.21 0.66 34.99
N PHE A 434 -10.88 1.46 34.18
CA PHE A 434 -12.34 1.58 34.14
C PHE A 434 -13.00 0.84 32.99
N TYR A 435 -12.22 0.16 32.15
CA TYR A 435 -12.69 -0.51 30.92
C TYR A 435 -13.88 -1.44 31.19
N ASP A 436 -13.77 -2.36 32.14
CA ASP A 436 -14.84 -3.30 32.45
C ASP A 436 -16.15 -2.60 32.88
N ARG A 437 -16.03 -1.49 33.64
CA ARG A 437 -17.20 -0.70 34.05
C ARG A 437 -17.81 0.10 32.90
N GLN A 438 -17.00 0.52 31.97
CA GLN A 438 -17.45 1.21 30.76
C GLN A 438 -18.14 0.21 29.82
N ASP A 439 -17.59 -1.01 29.69
CA ASP A 439 -18.20 -2.10 28.94
C ASP A 439 -19.55 -2.52 29.53
N ASP A 440 -19.67 -2.62 30.85
CA ASP A 440 -20.93 -2.86 31.56
C ASP A 440 -22.02 -1.79 31.28
N LEU A 441 -21.63 -0.61 30.83
CA LEU A 441 -22.50 0.49 30.38
C LEU A 441 -22.72 0.51 28.87
N ASP A 442 -22.37 -0.58 28.16
CA ASP A 442 -22.42 -0.69 26.70
C ASP A 442 -21.62 0.42 25.98
N ALA A 443 -20.41 0.71 26.46
CA ALA A 443 -19.54 1.66 25.78
C ALA A 443 -19.17 1.18 24.36
N ARG A 444 -19.18 2.11 23.42
CA ARG A 444 -18.60 1.88 22.09
C ARG A 444 -17.18 2.42 22.10
N PHE A 445 -16.21 1.49 21.99
CA PHE A 445 -14.81 1.83 22.07
C PHE A 445 -14.21 2.06 20.68
N PHE A 446 -13.37 3.11 20.59
CA PHE A 446 -12.47 3.36 19.47
C PHE A 446 -11.03 3.12 19.91
N GLU A 447 -10.25 2.52 19.05
CA GLU A 447 -8.84 2.26 19.33
C GLU A 447 -7.99 3.49 18.94
N ALA A 448 -7.13 3.92 19.85
CA ALA A 448 -6.12 4.93 19.57
C ALA A 448 -4.80 4.53 20.21
N ALA A 449 -3.76 4.28 19.40
CA ALA A 449 -2.44 3.79 19.83
C ALA A 449 -2.54 2.55 20.75
N GLY A 450 -3.42 1.62 20.40
CA GLY A 450 -3.70 0.39 21.14
C GLY A 450 -4.64 0.54 22.34
N TRP A 451 -5.00 1.77 22.73
CA TRP A 451 -5.89 2.01 23.85
C TRP A 451 -7.35 2.00 23.41
N GLU A 452 -8.20 1.26 24.16
CA GLU A 452 -9.64 1.32 24.03
C GLU A 452 -10.19 2.59 24.70
N ARG A 453 -10.82 3.46 23.90
CA ARG A 453 -11.39 4.75 24.35
C ARG A 453 -12.87 4.80 24.09
N PRO A 454 -13.74 5.00 25.12
CA PRO A 454 -15.15 5.08 24.91
C PRO A 454 -15.51 6.35 24.13
N GLN A 455 -16.33 6.21 23.10
CA GLN A 455 -16.84 7.30 22.28
C GLN A 455 -18.24 7.72 22.69
N TRP A 456 -19.09 6.75 23.04
CA TRP A 456 -20.41 6.95 23.61
C TRP A 456 -20.85 5.71 24.39
N PHE A 457 -21.91 5.86 25.18
CA PHE A 457 -22.48 4.76 25.95
C PHE A 457 -23.91 4.49 25.51
N GLU A 458 -24.20 3.29 25.01
CA GLU A 458 -25.56 2.91 24.61
C GLU A 458 -26.57 2.97 25.76
N SER A 459 -26.12 2.81 27.00
CA SER A 459 -26.94 3.01 28.20
C SER A 459 -27.50 4.44 28.34
N ASN A 460 -26.91 5.42 27.63
CA ASN A 460 -27.38 6.82 27.62
C ASN A 460 -28.38 7.12 26.48
N ARG A 461 -28.89 6.10 25.81
CA ARG A 461 -29.84 6.25 24.67
C ARG A 461 -31.08 7.08 25.00
N ASP A 462 -31.54 7.04 26.24
CA ASP A 462 -32.73 7.84 26.70
C ASP A 462 -32.52 9.33 26.56
N LEU A 463 -31.28 9.84 26.59
CA LEU A 463 -30.95 11.25 26.35
C LEU A 463 -31.37 11.72 24.94
N LEU A 464 -31.48 10.82 23.97
CA LEU A 464 -32.01 11.18 22.64
C LEU A 464 -33.44 11.70 22.69
N THR A 465 -34.24 11.23 23.67
CA THR A 465 -35.59 11.71 23.87
C THR A 465 -35.59 13.07 24.60
N GLU A 466 -34.70 13.25 25.57
CA GLU A 466 -34.55 14.49 26.34
C GLU A 466 -34.12 15.67 25.43
N TYR A 467 -33.18 15.44 24.53
CA TYR A 467 -32.62 16.45 23.61
C TYR A 467 -33.15 16.34 22.18
N ASN A 468 -34.32 15.74 21.97
CA ASN A 468 -34.87 15.47 20.64
C ASN A 468 -34.99 16.72 19.74
N SER A 469 -35.28 17.89 20.30
CA SER A 469 -35.40 19.13 19.53
C SER A 469 -34.07 19.61 18.94
N GLU A 470 -32.97 19.41 19.65
CA GLU A 470 -31.61 19.80 19.27
C GLU A 470 -30.97 18.78 18.29
N LEU A 471 -31.46 17.54 18.33
CA LEU A 471 -30.92 16.43 17.57
C LEU A 471 -31.73 16.08 16.31
N ALA A 472 -32.89 16.69 16.08
CA ALA A 472 -33.84 16.33 15.03
C ALA A 472 -33.21 16.33 13.60
N ASP A 473 -32.31 17.26 13.35
CA ASP A 473 -31.68 17.44 12.03
C ASP A 473 -30.43 16.54 11.85
N LEU A 474 -30.08 15.72 12.83
CA LEU A 474 -28.88 14.88 12.84
C LEU A 474 -29.15 13.42 12.47
N THR A 475 -30.38 13.13 12.02
CA THR A 475 -30.75 11.79 11.55
C THR A 475 -30.02 11.47 10.25
N ARG A 476 -29.28 10.38 10.25
CA ARG A 476 -28.64 9.87 9.04
C ARG A 476 -29.58 8.94 8.30
N PRO A 477 -29.70 9.09 6.96
CA PRO A 477 -30.70 8.34 6.19
C PRO A 477 -30.36 6.85 6.03
N ASN A 478 -29.07 6.47 6.13
CA ASN A 478 -28.59 5.13 5.86
C ASN A 478 -27.80 4.58 7.05
N GLU A 479 -28.00 3.30 7.39
CA GLU A 479 -27.26 2.62 8.47
C GLU A 479 -25.76 2.55 8.19
N TRP A 480 -25.36 2.26 6.94
CA TRP A 480 -23.95 2.19 6.53
C TRP A 480 -23.23 3.55 6.62
N ASP A 481 -23.93 4.70 6.46
CA ASP A 481 -23.35 6.03 6.58
C ASP A 481 -23.09 6.43 8.04
N SER A 482 -23.80 5.81 8.99
CA SER A 482 -23.69 6.09 10.43
C SER A 482 -23.09 4.93 11.25
N ARG A 483 -22.51 3.94 10.61
CA ARG A 483 -21.99 2.70 11.24
C ARG A 483 -21.04 2.95 12.40
N TRP A 484 -20.20 3.99 12.30
CA TRP A 484 -19.19 4.35 13.29
C TRP A 484 -19.52 5.68 14.00
N TRP A 485 -20.78 6.04 14.07
CA TRP A 485 -21.26 7.26 14.71
C TRP A 485 -22.63 7.03 15.38
N SER A 486 -22.87 7.78 16.44
CA SER A 486 -24.19 7.79 17.12
C SER A 486 -24.59 9.22 17.52
N PRO A 487 -25.86 9.62 17.38
CA PRO A 487 -26.34 10.88 17.93
C PRO A 487 -26.25 10.92 19.46
N ILE A 488 -26.07 9.79 20.14
CA ILE A 488 -25.84 9.73 21.59
C ILE A 488 -24.64 10.58 21.99
N ILE A 489 -23.57 10.63 21.18
CA ILE A 489 -22.39 11.49 21.43
C ILE A 489 -22.79 12.94 21.70
N LEU A 490 -23.69 13.47 20.86
CA LEU A 490 -24.15 14.85 21.00
C LEU A 490 -25.13 15.02 22.15
N ALA A 491 -26.00 14.03 22.40
CA ALA A 491 -26.89 14.01 23.56
C ALA A 491 -26.11 14.01 24.87
N GLU A 492 -25.06 13.18 24.98
CA GLU A 492 -24.13 13.16 26.13
C GLU A 492 -23.43 14.52 26.30
N HIS A 493 -22.98 15.12 25.18
CA HIS A 493 -22.37 16.46 25.22
C HIS A 493 -23.33 17.53 25.73
N LEU A 494 -24.57 17.57 25.25
CA LEU A 494 -25.59 18.51 25.72
C LEU A 494 -25.90 18.28 27.21
N HIS A 495 -26.08 17.01 27.59
CA HIS A 495 -26.35 16.67 28.99
C HIS A 495 -25.18 17.09 29.91
N MET A 496 -23.95 16.90 29.51
CA MET A 496 -22.76 17.32 30.28
C MET A 496 -22.71 18.85 30.45
N ARG A 497 -23.22 19.63 29.50
CA ARG A 497 -23.26 21.10 29.60
C ARG A 497 -24.34 21.60 30.59
N ASP A 498 -25.43 20.88 30.68
CA ASP A 498 -26.59 21.27 31.47
C ASP A 498 -26.58 20.63 32.87
N ASN A 499 -25.87 19.53 33.06
CA ASN A 499 -25.86 18.71 34.26
C ASN A 499 -24.46 18.35 34.73
N VAL A 500 -24.38 17.69 35.87
CA VAL A 500 -23.16 17.05 36.36
C VAL A 500 -22.96 15.73 35.61
N ALA A 501 -21.81 15.56 34.98
CA ALA A 501 -21.48 14.35 34.27
C ALA A 501 -20.07 13.82 34.66
N MET A 502 -19.86 12.53 34.51
CA MET A 502 -18.56 11.90 34.64
C MET A 502 -18.01 11.61 33.22
N VAL A 503 -16.81 12.04 32.96
CA VAL A 503 -16.12 11.80 31.67
C VAL A 503 -15.25 10.55 31.80
N GLY A 504 -15.46 9.59 30.92
CA GLY A 504 -14.84 8.28 31.01
C GLY A 504 -13.38 8.20 30.61
N ASP A 505 -12.95 9.07 29.67
CA ASP A 505 -11.55 9.19 29.24
C ASP A 505 -11.29 10.62 28.77
N MET A 506 -10.40 11.31 29.47
CA MET A 506 -10.05 12.70 29.17
C MET A 506 -8.88 12.81 28.19
N GLY A 507 -8.25 11.71 27.81
CA GLY A 507 -7.10 11.74 26.89
C GLY A 507 -5.90 12.54 27.42
N PHE A 508 -5.84 12.84 28.71
CA PHE A 508 -4.67 13.46 29.31
C PHE A 508 -3.61 12.41 29.56
N THR A 509 -2.62 12.38 28.70
CA THR A 509 -1.33 11.78 29.02
C THR A 509 -0.53 12.85 29.76
N ILE A 510 -0.27 12.63 31.02
CA ILE A 510 0.72 13.40 31.76
C ILE A 510 2.06 12.77 31.52
#